data_42dfa45f358f0e28b1e9b6ba90b5473e
#
_entry.id   42dfa45f358f0e28b1e9b6ba90b5473e
#
_cell.length_a   1.000
_cell.length_b   1.000
_cell.length_c   1.000
_cell.angle_alpha   90.00
_cell.angle_beta   90.00
_cell.angle_gamma   90.00
#
_symmetry.space_group_name_H-M   'P 1'
#
loop_
_entity.id
_entity.type
_entity.pdbx_description
1 polymer ?
#
loop_
_entity_poly.entity_id
_entity_poly.type
_entity_poly.pdbx_seq_one_letter_code
_entity_poly.pdbx_strand_id
1 'polypeptide(L)'
;MPAAPPKFRIGSIDFTAVTFAEATQAIATLLKNPQTSGTSVHFANAYNIALAEQDLRYQRLMNNGDFVFTDGTPVVWAGKKLYPTESWERVYGPDATEWILGNPDLKDVKHYFLGSTEETLNKLVAEIAQRFPTAQVVGWDCPPFREPTETELLDRDLRIKESGATVVWVGLGTPKQDYEVQRLAKSLPITAMAVGAAFDFLANTVPQAPKWMQKSGLEWTYRLAREPKRLANRYLWGNPQFIRSVVKHRP
;
A
#
# COMPACT_ATOMS: atom_id res chain seq x y z
N MET A 1 11.51 2.12 -20.46
CA MET A 1 10.93 1.50 -19.24
C MET A 1 10.80 0.01 -19.48
N PRO A 2 11.16 -0.88 -18.56
CA PRO A 2 10.76 -2.28 -18.66
C PRO A 2 9.23 -2.33 -18.78
N ALA A 3 8.71 -3.27 -19.59
CA ALA A 3 7.28 -3.45 -19.73
C ALA A 3 6.65 -3.68 -18.35
N ALA A 4 5.51 -3.00 -18.08
CA ALA A 4 4.80 -3.22 -16.83
C ALA A 4 4.45 -4.71 -16.69
N PRO A 5 4.61 -5.31 -15.50
CA PRO A 5 4.26 -6.71 -15.29
C PRO A 5 2.79 -6.96 -15.64
N PRO A 6 2.44 -8.15 -16.15
CA PRO A 6 1.08 -8.45 -16.55
C PRO A 6 0.13 -8.40 -15.34
N LYS A 7 -1.10 -7.96 -15.61
CA LYS A 7 -2.15 -7.91 -14.60
C LYS A 7 -3.20 -8.98 -14.87
N PHE A 8 -3.69 -9.57 -13.80
CA PHE A 8 -4.69 -10.63 -13.83
C PHE A 8 -5.84 -10.30 -12.89
N ARG A 9 -7.04 -10.56 -13.33
CA ARG A 9 -8.26 -10.25 -12.58
C ARG A 9 -8.52 -11.23 -11.46
N ILE A 10 -8.59 -10.72 -10.23
CA ILE A 10 -9.06 -11.47 -9.07
C ILE A 10 -10.25 -10.72 -8.47
N GLY A 11 -11.45 -11.31 -8.60
CA GLY A 11 -12.68 -10.58 -8.30
C GLY A 11 -12.84 -9.38 -9.24
N SER A 12 -13.11 -8.21 -8.67
CA SER A 12 -13.32 -6.96 -9.41
C SER A 12 -12.07 -6.12 -9.64
N ILE A 13 -10.88 -6.58 -9.18
CA ILE A 13 -9.60 -5.85 -9.27
C ILE A 13 -8.59 -6.63 -10.12
N ASP A 14 -7.79 -5.88 -10.90
CA ASP A 14 -6.69 -6.38 -11.70
C ASP A 14 -5.38 -6.28 -10.90
N PHE A 15 -4.77 -7.42 -10.55
CA PHE A 15 -3.55 -7.51 -9.75
C PHE A 15 -2.32 -7.79 -10.58
N THR A 16 -1.20 -7.20 -10.18
CA THR A 16 0.12 -7.48 -10.72
C THR A 16 0.61 -8.82 -10.14
N ALA A 17 0.75 -9.85 -11.01
CA ALA A 17 1.20 -11.18 -10.62
C ALA A 17 2.73 -11.23 -10.56
N VAL A 18 3.28 -11.23 -9.37
CA VAL A 18 4.73 -11.21 -9.12
C VAL A 18 5.08 -11.89 -7.79
N THR A 19 6.33 -12.29 -7.65
CA THR A 19 6.95 -12.63 -6.37
C THR A 19 7.25 -11.36 -5.56
N PHE A 20 7.52 -11.50 -4.26
CA PHE A 20 7.93 -10.38 -3.42
C PHE A 20 9.25 -9.75 -3.93
N ALA A 21 10.19 -10.59 -4.37
CA ALA A 21 11.48 -10.12 -4.91
C ALA A 21 11.29 -9.31 -6.20
N GLU A 22 10.44 -9.76 -7.13
CA GLU A 22 10.13 -9.04 -8.37
C GLU A 22 9.42 -7.71 -8.08
N ALA A 23 8.47 -7.70 -7.15
CA ALA A 23 7.76 -6.47 -6.74
C ALA A 23 8.73 -5.42 -6.17
N THR A 24 9.58 -5.82 -5.22
CA THR A 24 10.55 -4.90 -4.59
C THR A 24 11.61 -4.44 -5.57
N GLN A 25 12.05 -5.28 -6.49
CA GLN A 25 12.98 -4.90 -7.56
C GLN A 25 12.33 -3.93 -8.57
N ALA A 26 11.07 -4.13 -8.93
CA ALA A 26 10.34 -3.20 -9.80
C ALA A 26 10.21 -1.82 -9.14
N ILE A 27 9.83 -1.77 -7.85
CA ILE A 27 9.76 -0.55 -7.07
C ILE A 27 11.15 0.12 -6.97
N ALA A 28 12.21 -0.64 -6.66
CA ALA A 28 13.57 -0.10 -6.59
C ALA A 28 14.01 0.52 -7.92
N THR A 29 13.65 -0.09 -9.03
CA THR A 29 13.94 0.44 -10.38
C THR A 29 13.22 1.77 -10.61
N LEU A 30 11.97 1.89 -10.19
CA LEU A 30 11.21 3.15 -10.26
C LEU A 30 11.88 4.24 -9.41
N LEU A 31 12.26 3.92 -8.18
CA LEU A 31 12.81 4.90 -7.24
C LEU A 31 14.21 5.38 -7.59
N LYS A 32 15.01 4.56 -8.29
CA LYS A 32 16.36 4.93 -8.78
C LYS A 32 16.33 5.85 -9.99
N ASN A 33 15.24 5.84 -10.75
CA ASN A 33 15.16 6.61 -11.99
C ASN A 33 14.31 7.88 -11.77
N PRO A 34 14.77 9.04 -12.27
CA PRO A 34 13.98 10.26 -12.22
C PRO A 34 12.62 10.04 -12.90
N GLN A 35 11.55 10.37 -12.18
CA GLN A 35 10.20 10.25 -12.72
C GLN A 35 9.83 11.50 -13.50
N THR A 36 9.33 11.33 -14.72
CA THR A 36 8.70 12.42 -15.51
C THR A 36 7.20 12.51 -15.29
N SER A 37 6.59 11.41 -14.80
CA SER A 37 5.19 11.32 -14.39
C SER A 37 5.12 10.53 -13.09
N GLY A 38 4.12 10.77 -12.28
CA GLY A 38 3.96 10.02 -11.04
C GLY A 38 3.53 8.57 -11.29
N THR A 39 3.79 7.73 -10.31
CA THR A 39 3.44 6.29 -10.31
C THR A 39 2.67 5.93 -9.03
N SER A 40 1.57 5.22 -9.19
CA SER A 40 0.72 4.74 -8.10
C SER A 40 0.99 3.27 -7.78
N VAL A 41 1.21 2.97 -6.48
CA VAL A 41 1.44 1.62 -5.99
C VAL A 41 0.45 1.30 -4.87
N HIS A 42 -0.33 0.25 -5.07
CA HIS A 42 -1.35 -0.21 -4.14
C HIS A 42 -1.01 -1.59 -3.60
N PHE A 43 -1.15 -1.78 -2.29
CA PHE A 43 -1.06 -3.08 -1.62
C PHE A 43 -2.48 -3.49 -1.22
N ALA A 44 -3.12 -4.32 -2.05
CA ALA A 44 -4.53 -4.61 -1.96
C ALA A 44 -4.82 -6.01 -1.43
N ASN A 45 -5.86 -6.11 -0.61
CA ASN A 45 -6.30 -7.36 0.03
C ASN A 45 -7.78 -7.64 -0.26
N ALA A 46 -8.34 -8.67 0.37
CA ALA A 46 -9.74 -9.08 0.19
C ALA A 46 -10.75 -7.95 0.43
N TYR A 47 -10.46 -7.03 1.36
CA TYR A 47 -11.34 -5.89 1.64
C TYR A 47 -11.38 -4.87 0.50
N ASN A 48 -10.24 -4.63 -0.18
CA ASN A 48 -10.22 -3.77 -1.36
C ASN A 48 -11.11 -4.33 -2.48
N ILE A 49 -11.08 -5.66 -2.71
CA ILE A 49 -11.95 -6.33 -3.67
C ILE A 49 -13.42 -6.20 -3.28
N ALA A 50 -13.73 -6.38 -1.99
CA ALA A 50 -15.10 -6.23 -1.48
C ALA A 50 -15.65 -4.81 -1.68
N LEU A 51 -14.82 -3.78 -1.47
CA LEU A 51 -15.18 -2.38 -1.72
C LEU A 51 -15.37 -2.13 -3.22
N ALA A 52 -14.45 -2.60 -4.06
CA ALA A 52 -14.49 -2.42 -5.50
C ALA A 52 -15.71 -3.09 -6.16
N GLU A 53 -16.22 -4.16 -5.59
CA GLU A 53 -17.46 -4.82 -6.04
C GLU A 53 -18.71 -3.95 -5.82
N GLN A 54 -18.69 -3.02 -4.86
CA GLN A 54 -19.82 -2.17 -4.54
C GLN A 54 -19.69 -0.73 -5.01
N ASP A 55 -18.46 -0.27 -5.22
CA ASP A 55 -18.17 1.09 -5.68
C ASP A 55 -17.40 1.05 -7.00
N LEU A 56 -18.08 1.34 -8.11
CA LEU A 56 -17.48 1.40 -9.44
C LEU A 56 -16.41 2.49 -9.58
N ARG A 57 -16.45 3.56 -8.77
CA ARG A 57 -15.41 4.58 -8.79
C ARG A 57 -14.14 4.01 -8.18
N TYR A 58 -14.26 3.33 -7.04
CA TYR A 58 -13.15 2.67 -6.39
C TYR A 58 -12.57 1.53 -7.26
N GLN A 59 -13.44 0.74 -7.89
CA GLN A 59 -13.03 -0.29 -8.84
C GLN A 59 -12.19 0.29 -9.99
N ARG A 60 -12.67 1.35 -10.63
CA ARG A 60 -11.94 2.03 -11.71
C ARG A 60 -10.61 2.61 -11.22
N LEU A 61 -10.59 3.18 -10.03
CA LEU A 61 -9.39 3.70 -9.42
C LEU A 61 -8.34 2.60 -9.27
N MET A 62 -8.69 1.47 -8.66
CA MET A 62 -7.79 0.35 -8.44
C MET A 62 -7.29 -0.26 -9.76
N ASN A 63 -8.18 -0.44 -10.75
CA ASN A 63 -7.81 -1.02 -12.05
C ASN A 63 -6.95 -0.08 -12.90
N ASN A 64 -6.99 1.22 -12.66
CA ASN A 64 -6.11 2.23 -13.26
C ASN A 64 -4.81 2.46 -12.47
N GLY A 65 -4.62 1.81 -11.30
CA GLY A 65 -3.36 1.87 -10.57
C GLY A 65 -2.22 1.27 -11.40
N ASP A 66 -1.02 1.86 -11.35
CA ASP A 66 0.12 1.35 -12.12
C ASP A 66 0.55 -0.02 -11.60
N PHE A 67 0.67 -0.16 -10.28
CA PHE A 67 0.93 -1.44 -9.60
C PHE A 67 -0.14 -1.71 -8.54
N VAL A 68 -0.70 -2.91 -8.57
CA VAL A 68 -1.65 -3.39 -7.57
C VAL A 68 -1.17 -4.75 -7.08
N PHE A 69 -0.46 -4.76 -5.97
CA PHE A 69 0.13 -5.97 -5.41
C PHE A 69 -0.80 -6.69 -4.44
N THR A 70 -0.62 -8.00 -4.32
CA THR A 70 -1.37 -8.88 -3.43
C THR A 70 -0.88 -8.79 -1.98
N ASP A 71 -1.51 -7.97 -1.15
CA ASP A 71 -1.14 -7.79 0.27
C ASP A 71 -1.70 -8.89 1.18
N GLY A 72 -2.82 -9.50 0.83
CA GLY A 72 -3.50 -10.50 1.65
C GLY A 72 -3.35 -11.93 1.15
N THR A 73 -3.06 -12.87 2.05
CA THR A 73 -2.95 -14.31 1.75
C THR A 73 -4.16 -14.89 1.00
N PRO A 74 -5.44 -14.53 1.32
CA PRO A 74 -6.59 -15.02 0.56
C PRO A 74 -6.57 -14.60 -0.93
N VAL A 75 -6.05 -13.42 -1.24
CA VAL A 75 -5.91 -12.95 -2.63
C VAL A 75 -4.85 -13.76 -3.37
N VAL A 76 -3.72 -14.06 -2.70
CA VAL A 76 -2.66 -14.94 -3.24
C VAL A 76 -3.22 -16.34 -3.56
N TRP A 77 -4.02 -16.93 -2.64
CA TRP A 77 -4.64 -18.23 -2.89
C TRP A 77 -5.60 -18.20 -4.08
N ALA A 78 -6.39 -17.14 -4.20
CA ALA A 78 -7.28 -16.96 -5.35
C ALA A 78 -6.48 -16.84 -6.66
N GLY A 79 -5.39 -16.04 -6.67
CA GLY A 79 -4.49 -15.90 -7.81
C GLY A 79 -3.90 -17.23 -8.26
N LYS A 80 -3.29 -17.99 -7.33
CA LYS A 80 -2.72 -19.33 -7.61
C LYS A 80 -3.76 -20.31 -8.14
N LYS A 81 -5.01 -20.22 -7.68
CA LYS A 81 -6.09 -21.09 -8.14
C LYS A 81 -6.61 -20.72 -9.53
N LEU A 82 -6.75 -19.42 -9.81
CA LEU A 82 -7.30 -18.91 -11.08
C LEU A 82 -6.26 -18.88 -12.20
N TYR A 83 -5.00 -18.62 -11.86
CA TYR A 83 -3.89 -18.43 -12.80
C TYR A 83 -2.65 -19.18 -12.29
N PRO A 84 -2.63 -20.52 -12.37
CA PRO A 84 -1.59 -21.36 -11.74
C PRO A 84 -0.21 -21.26 -12.42
N THR A 85 -0.14 -20.72 -13.63
CA THR A 85 1.11 -20.48 -14.37
C THR A 85 1.82 -19.20 -13.94
N GLU A 86 1.14 -18.31 -13.22
CA GLU A 86 1.68 -17.01 -12.85
C GLU A 86 2.31 -17.03 -11.46
N SER A 87 3.22 -16.09 -11.23
CA SER A 87 3.90 -15.93 -9.94
C SER A 87 3.00 -15.18 -8.95
N TRP A 88 2.56 -15.86 -7.90
CA TRP A 88 1.73 -15.26 -6.86
C TRP A 88 2.39 -15.42 -5.50
N GLU A 89 2.93 -14.32 -4.98
CA GLU A 89 3.38 -14.23 -3.59
C GLU A 89 2.68 -13.07 -2.88
N ARG A 90 2.72 -13.11 -1.57
CA ARG A 90 2.23 -12.00 -0.75
C ARG A 90 3.25 -10.86 -0.80
N VAL A 91 2.87 -9.76 -1.42
CA VAL A 91 3.62 -8.51 -1.37
C VAL A 91 3.01 -7.66 -0.26
N TYR A 92 3.52 -7.84 0.95
CA TYR A 92 3.01 -7.20 2.15
C TYR A 92 3.55 -5.78 2.28
N GLY A 93 2.65 -4.78 2.38
CA GLY A 93 3.04 -3.37 2.42
C GLY A 93 4.10 -3.04 3.48
N PRO A 94 3.94 -3.46 4.76
CA PRO A 94 4.95 -3.26 5.79
C PRO A 94 6.32 -3.87 5.47
N ASP A 95 6.36 -5.13 4.98
CA ASP A 95 7.62 -5.80 4.63
C ASP A 95 8.30 -5.09 3.44
N ALA A 96 7.52 -4.64 2.44
CA ALA A 96 8.04 -3.87 1.31
C ALA A 96 8.59 -2.50 1.77
N THR A 97 7.92 -1.85 2.72
CA THR A 97 8.40 -0.59 3.30
C THR A 97 9.74 -0.78 4.02
N GLU A 98 9.85 -1.80 4.88
CA GLU A 98 11.10 -2.12 5.59
C GLU A 98 12.23 -2.47 4.61
N TRP A 99 11.93 -3.26 3.58
CA TRP A 99 12.90 -3.63 2.56
C TRP A 99 13.45 -2.42 1.80
N ILE A 100 12.56 -1.47 1.42
CA ILE A 100 12.96 -0.26 0.70
C ILE A 100 13.79 0.66 1.58
N LEU A 101 13.36 0.89 2.84
CA LEU A 101 14.08 1.73 3.79
C LEU A 101 15.47 1.15 4.15
N GLY A 102 15.57 -0.17 4.25
CA GLY A 102 16.82 -0.87 4.60
C GLY A 102 17.73 -1.19 3.42
N ASN A 103 17.35 -0.89 2.18
CA ASN A 103 18.13 -1.24 1.01
C ASN A 103 19.23 -0.19 0.74
N PRO A 104 20.53 -0.54 0.87
CA PRO A 104 21.63 0.40 0.69
C PRO A 104 21.72 0.99 -0.73
N ASP A 105 21.19 0.27 -1.70
CA ASP A 105 21.13 0.74 -3.09
C ASP A 105 20.09 1.86 -3.31
N LEU A 106 19.25 2.13 -2.31
CA LEU A 106 18.22 3.16 -2.32
C LEU A 106 18.53 4.32 -1.36
N LYS A 107 19.79 4.47 -0.93
CA LYS A 107 20.24 5.52 -0.01
C LYS A 107 19.95 6.96 -0.48
N ASP A 108 19.83 7.17 -1.78
CA ASP A 108 19.55 8.48 -2.38
C ASP A 108 18.05 8.74 -2.56
N VAL A 109 17.20 7.77 -2.24
CA VAL A 109 15.74 7.90 -2.26
C VAL A 109 15.28 8.75 -1.09
N LYS A 110 14.48 9.77 -1.40
CA LYS A 110 13.93 10.71 -0.43
C LYS A 110 12.51 10.33 -0.07
N HIS A 111 12.30 10.01 1.21
CA HIS A 111 11.04 9.48 1.74
C HIS A 111 10.20 10.58 2.39
N TYR A 112 8.92 10.67 2.00
CA TYR A 112 7.92 11.52 2.63
C TYR A 112 6.77 10.66 3.19
N PHE A 113 6.31 10.94 4.41
CA PHE A 113 5.25 10.16 5.06
C PHE A 113 3.98 10.99 5.21
N LEU A 114 2.86 10.48 4.70
CA LEU A 114 1.56 11.16 4.71
C LEU A 114 0.51 10.30 5.40
N GLY A 115 -0.05 10.77 6.49
CA GLY A 115 -1.15 10.07 7.18
C GLY A 115 -0.88 9.83 8.67
N SER A 116 -1.73 8.98 9.29
CA SER A 116 -1.66 8.64 10.72
C SER A 116 -1.87 9.85 11.65
N THR A 117 -1.36 9.78 12.87
CA THR A 117 -1.36 10.86 13.86
C THR A 117 0.04 11.45 14.00
N GLU A 118 0.13 12.68 14.49
CA GLU A 118 1.42 13.33 14.74
C GLU A 118 2.30 12.52 15.69
N GLU A 119 1.70 11.95 16.75
CA GLU A 119 2.40 11.07 17.68
C GLU A 119 3.01 9.84 16.98
N THR A 120 2.22 9.18 16.12
CA THR A 120 2.70 8.01 15.37
C THR A 120 3.79 8.40 14.37
N LEU A 121 3.65 9.54 13.67
CA LEU A 121 4.66 10.01 12.72
C LEU A 121 5.99 10.36 13.40
N ASN A 122 5.95 11.02 14.55
CA ASN A 122 7.16 11.34 15.32
C ASN A 122 7.89 10.06 15.77
N LYS A 123 7.15 9.04 16.27
CA LYS A 123 7.72 7.73 16.60
C LYS A 123 8.27 7.01 15.37
N LEU A 124 7.52 7.03 14.25
CA LEU A 124 7.93 6.43 12.99
C LEU A 124 9.27 6.99 12.51
N VAL A 125 9.42 8.31 12.50
CA VAL A 125 10.66 8.97 12.04
C VAL A 125 11.82 8.62 12.95
N ALA A 126 11.61 8.59 14.28
CA ALA A 126 12.63 8.20 15.24
C ALA A 126 13.08 6.73 15.05
N GLU A 127 12.13 5.80 14.87
CA GLU A 127 12.40 4.39 14.60
C GLU A 127 13.14 4.19 13.25
N ILE A 128 12.75 4.94 12.22
CA ILE A 128 13.45 4.89 10.93
C ILE A 128 14.89 5.37 11.08
N ALA A 129 15.13 6.47 11.75
CA ALA A 129 16.48 6.99 11.96
C ALA A 129 17.39 6.01 12.72
N GLN A 130 16.82 5.24 13.65
CA GLN A 130 17.55 4.23 14.42
C GLN A 130 17.79 2.94 13.61
N ARG A 131 16.76 2.41 12.94
CA ARG A 131 16.79 1.11 12.27
C ARG A 131 17.37 1.16 10.85
N PHE A 132 17.18 2.29 10.17
CA PHE A 132 17.55 2.51 8.76
C PHE A 132 18.33 3.82 8.59
N PRO A 133 19.54 3.92 9.14
CA PRO A 133 20.28 5.20 9.22
C PRO A 133 20.67 5.79 7.85
N THR A 134 20.56 5.02 6.78
CA THR A 134 20.82 5.48 5.41
C THR A 134 19.57 6.01 4.70
N ALA A 135 18.37 5.80 5.27
CA ALA A 135 17.12 6.27 4.68
C ALA A 135 16.95 7.79 4.87
N GLN A 136 16.71 8.51 3.79
CA GLN A 136 16.55 9.96 3.82
C GLN A 136 15.08 10.33 4.03
N VAL A 137 14.64 10.60 5.26
CA VAL A 137 13.31 11.15 5.55
C VAL A 137 13.36 12.65 5.34
N VAL A 138 12.65 13.15 4.32
CA VAL A 138 12.66 14.58 3.92
C VAL A 138 11.43 15.36 4.38
N GLY A 139 10.41 14.66 4.95
CA GLY A 139 9.24 15.29 5.52
C GLY A 139 8.13 14.33 5.86
N TRP A 140 7.13 14.85 6.56
CA TRP A 140 5.88 14.15 6.86
C TRP A 140 4.73 15.13 7.03
N ASP A 141 3.50 14.63 6.87
CA ASP A 141 2.28 15.42 7.04
C ASP A 141 1.18 14.58 7.73
N CYS A 142 0.54 15.16 8.72
CA CYS A 142 -0.59 14.59 9.44
C CYS A 142 -1.87 15.35 9.05
N PRO A 143 -2.61 14.90 8.02
CA PRO A 143 -3.82 15.57 7.61
C PRO A 143 -4.93 15.43 8.65
N PRO A 144 -5.84 16.40 8.76
CA PRO A 144 -6.97 16.32 9.68
C PRO A 144 -7.90 15.14 9.33
N PHE A 145 -8.61 14.61 10.36
CA PHE A 145 -9.58 13.51 10.18
C PHE A 145 -10.91 13.94 9.51
N ARG A 146 -10.84 14.89 8.60
CA ARG A 146 -11.94 15.32 7.74
C ARG A 146 -11.50 15.33 6.28
N GLU A 147 -12.42 15.60 5.38
CA GLU A 147 -12.03 15.85 3.99
C GLU A 147 -11.20 17.15 3.91
N PRO A 148 -10.03 17.11 3.27
CA PRO A 148 -9.20 18.29 3.08
C PRO A 148 -9.85 19.26 2.09
N THR A 149 -9.61 20.55 2.28
CA THR A 149 -9.98 21.56 1.29
C THR A 149 -9.02 21.54 0.10
N GLU A 150 -9.40 22.13 -1.03
CA GLU A 150 -8.53 22.25 -2.20
C GLU A 150 -7.22 22.98 -1.87
N THR A 151 -7.30 24.06 -1.07
CA THR A 151 -6.11 24.80 -0.62
C THR A 151 -5.17 23.91 0.19
N GLU A 152 -5.70 23.15 1.15
CA GLU A 152 -4.89 22.20 1.94
C GLU A 152 -4.24 21.12 1.08
N LEU A 153 -4.90 20.66 0.02
CA LEU A 153 -4.32 19.73 -0.94
C LEU A 153 -3.17 20.37 -1.73
N LEU A 154 -3.37 21.59 -2.23
CA LEU A 154 -2.35 22.33 -2.97
C LEU A 154 -1.13 22.65 -2.12
N ASP A 155 -1.34 23.13 -0.88
CA ASP A 155 -0.26 23.42 0.06
C ASP A 155 0.55 22.17 0.41
N ARG A 156 -0.13 21.03 0.58
CA ARG A 156 0.53 19.75 0.81
C ARG A 156 1.34 19.30 -0.40
N ASP A 157 0.78 19.40 -1.60
CA ASP A 157 1.50 19.05 -2.83
C ASP A 157 2.74 19.92 -3.01
N LEU A 158 2.64 21.20 -2.66
CA LEU A 158 3.80 22.12 -2.69
C LEU A 158 4.87 21.68 -1.67
N ARG A 159 4.51 21.39 -0.42
CA ARG A 159 5.46 20.89 0.58
C ARG A 159 6.15 19.60 0.13
N ILE A 160 5.40 18.65 -0.42
CA ILE A 160 5.96 17.39 -0.97
C ILE A 160 6.95 17.71 -2.10
N LYS A 161 6.59 18.58 -3.02
CA LYS A 161 7.45 18.99 -4.14
C LYS A 161 8.72 19.69 -3.65
N GLU A 162 8.61 20.64 -2.74
CA GLU A 162 9.73 21.40 -2.19
C GLU A 162 10.68 20.54 -1.36
N SER A 163 10.17 19.49 -0.70
CA SER A 163 11.01 18.53 0.03
C SER A 163 11.91 17.72 -0.90
N GLY A 164 11.62 17.70 -2.20
CA GLY A 164 12.32 16.88 -3.18
C GLY A 164 12.08 15.39 -3.01
N ALA A 165 10.96 14.98 -2.40
CA ALA A 165 10.60 13.58 -2.18
C ALA A 165 10.59 12.80 -3.49
N THR A 166 11.16 11.59 -3.46
CA THR A 166 11.09 10.59 -4.55
C THR A 166 9.91 9.67 -4.38
N VAL A 167 9.60 9.34 -3.11
CA VAL A 167 8.50 8.48 -2.73
C VAL A 167 7.66 9.10 -1.63
N VAL A 168 6.33 8.99 -1.76
CA VAL A 168 5.36 9.37 -0.73
C VAL A 168 4.64 8.11 -0.24
N TRP A 169 4.84 7.81 1.02
CA TRP A 169 4.16 6.73 1.72
C TRP A 169 2.83 7.24 2.26
N VAL A 170 1.73 6.56 1.97
CA VAL A 170 0.38 7.01 2.36
C VAL A 170 -0.25 6.02 3.33
N GLY A 171 -0.44 6.46 4.57
CA GLY A 171 -1.01 5.71 5.68
C GLY A 171 -2.35 6.28 6.18
N LEU A 172 -3.31 6.51 5.28
CA LEU A 172 -4.63 7.09 5.60
C LEU A 172 -5.73 6.02 5.82
N GLY A 173 -5.38 4.74 5.62
CA GLY A 173 -6.33 3.64 5.62
C GLY A 173 -7.17 3.55 4.34
N THR A 174 -7.59 2.32 4.01
CA THR A 174 -8.46 2.02 2.86
C THR A 174 -9.89 2.51 3.12
N PRO A 175 -10.57 3.19 2.16
CA PRO A 175 -10.13 3.47 0.78
C PRO A 175 -9.39 4.81 0.60
N LYS A 176 -9.32 5.67 1.61
CA LYS A 176 -8.81 7.05 1.50
C LYS A 176 -7.38 7.09 0.94
N GLN A 177 -6.51 6.20 1.42
CA GLN A 177 -5.13 6.11 0.93
C GLN A 177 -5.04 5.80 -0.55
N ASP A 178 -5.95 4.98 -1.09
CA ASP A 178 -5.94 4.58 -2.49
C ASP A 178 -6.32 5.76 -3.40
N TYR A 179 -7.33 6.56 -2.98
CA TYR A 179 -7.69 7.80 -3.68
C TYR A 179 -6.54 8.81 -3.66
N GLU A 180 -5.88 8.97 -2.51
CA GLU A 180 -4.80 9.93 -2.35
C GLU A 180 -3.55 9.53 -3.16
N VAL A 181 -3.19 8.25 -3.18
CA VAL A 181 -2.09 7.72 -4.01
C VAL A 181 -2.32 8.01 -5.49
N GLN A 182 -3.53 7.74 -5.99
CA GLN A 182 -3.89 8.06 -7.38
C GLN A 182 -3.88 9.56 -7.67
N ARG A 183 -4.31 10.38 -6.70
CA ARG A 183 -4.29 11.84 -6.83
C ARG A 183 -2.86 12.34 -6.92
N LEU A 184 -2.01 11.95 -5.98
CA LEU A 184 -0.60 12.34 -5.93
C LEU A 184 0.18 11.93 -7.18
N ALA A 185 -0.02 10.70 -7.67
CA ALA A 185 0.62 10.21 -8.88
C ALA A 185 0.21 10.99 -10.14
N LYS A 186 -1.00 11.58 -10.16
CA LYS A 186 -1.44 12.46 -11.25
C LYS A 186 -0.88 13.88 -11.14
N SER A 187 -0.68 14.36 -9.91
CA SER A 187 -0.30 15.76 -9.66
C SER A 187 1.21 15.99 -9.59
N LEU A 188 1.97 14.97 -9.17
CA LEU A 188 3.40 15.08 -8.89
C LEU A 188 4.21 13.97 -9.56
N PRO A 189 5.45 14.23 -10.01
CA PRO A 189 6.32 13.21 -10.61
C PRO A 189 7.03 12.36 -9.52
N ILE A 190 6.25 11.69 -8.69
CA ILE A 190 6.72 10.89 -7.54
C ILE A 190 6.13 9.48 -7.58
N THR A 191 6.72 8.55 -6.85
CA THR A 191 6.08 7.27 -6.57
C THR A 191 5.24 7.38 -5.29
N ALA A 192 3.91 7.24 -5.40
CA ALA A 192 3.00 7.24 -4.25
C ALA A 192 2.58 5.81 -3.89
N MET A 193 2.66 5.43 -2.61
CA MET A 193 2.43 4.06 -2.14
C MET A 193 1.40 3.98 -1.01
N ALA A 194 0.33 3.20 -1.18
CA ALA A 194 -0.75 3.00 -0.21
C ALA A 194 -0.39 1.87 0.77
N VAL A 195 0.32 2.16 1.86
CA VAL A 195 0.87 1.13 2.76
C VAL A 195 0.06 0.84 4.02
N GLY A 196 -0.99 1.61 4.29
CA GLY A 196 -1.92 1.36 5.39
C GLY A 196 -1.26 1.34 6.78
N ALA A 197 -1.37 0.21 7.47
CA ALA A 197 -0.90 0.05 8.84
C ALA A 197 0.64 -0.09 8.99
N ALA A 198 1.41 0.07 7.90
CA ALA A 198 2.87 -0.01 7.97
C ALA A 198 3.44 1.04 8.95
N PHE A 199 2.82 2.23 9.03
CA PHE A 199 3.25 3.28 9.95
C PHE A 199 3.11 2.86 11.41
N ASP A 200 1.97 2.25 11.77
CA ASP A 200 1.72 1.79 13.13
C ASP A 200 2.70 0.68 13.55
N PHE A 201 3.02 -0.21 12.60
CA PHE A 201 3.96 -1.31 12.84
C PHE A 201 5.41 -0.83 12.95
N LEU A 202 5.84 0.05 12.06
CA LEU A 202 7.19 0.64 12.09
C LEU A 202 7.40 1.54 13.31
N ALA A 203 6.38 2.30 13.70
CA ALA A 203 6.38 3.13 14.91
C ALA A 203 6.22 2.34 16.23
N ASN A 204 6.09 1.00 16.15
CA ASN A 204 5.83 0.12 17.30
C ASN A 204 4.59 0.52 18.13
N THR A 205 3.62 1.24 17.55
CA THR A 205 2.37 1.64 18.21
C THR A 205 1.34 0.51 18.23
N VAL A 206 1.41 -0.39 17.25
CA VAL A 206 0.56 -1.59 17.15
C VAL A 206 1.46 -2.81 16.91
N PRO A 207 1.32 -3.89 17.71
CA PRO A 207 2.12 -5.09 17.50
C PRO A 207 1.66 -5.84 16.25
N GLN A 208 2.62 -6.33 15.46
CA GLN A 208 2.34 -7.23 14.34
C GLN A 208 1.95 -8.63 14.83
N ALA A 209 1.17 -9.33 14.02
CA ALA A 209 0.91 -10.75 14.25
C ALA A 209 2.22 -11.56 14.16
N PRO A 210 2.35 -12.64 14.96
CA PRO A 210 3.50 -13.53 14.84
C PRO A 210 3.71 -14.03 13.41
N LYS A 211 4.96 -14.22 12.99
CA LYS A 211 5.30 -14.61 11.60
C LYS A 211 4.58 -15.88 11.13
N TRP A 212 4.33 -16.86 12.01
CA TRP A 212 3.58 -18.05 11.66
C TRP A 212 2.12 -17.75 11.31
N MET A 213 1.46 -16.81 12.03
CA MET A 213 0.09 -16.38 11.71
C MET A 213 0.03 -15.61 10.39
N GLN A 214 1.05 -14.80 10.11
CA GLN A 214 1.16 -14.10 8.84
C GLN A 214 1.27 -15.09 7.67
N LYS A 215 2.14 -16.11 7.80
CA LYS A 215 2.36 -17.15 6.77
C LYS A 215 1.15 -18.08 6.58
N SER A 216 0.40 -18.39 7.64
CA SER A 216 -0.77 -19.26 7.59
C SER A 216 -2.06 -18.54 7.15
N GLY A 217 -2.01 -17.23 6.90
CA GLY A 217 -3.20 -16.44 6.55
C GLY A 217 -4.12 -16.14 7.74
N LEU A 218 -3.66 -16.36 8.99
CA LEU A 218 -4.42 -16.12 10.22
C LEU A 218 -4.16 -14.73 10.83
N GLU A 219 -3.38 -13.87 10.18
CA GLU A 219 -3.10 -12.50 10.65
C GLU A 219 -4.38 -11.72 10.95
N TRP A 220 -5.41 -11.88 10.13
CA TRP A 220 -6.68 -11.17 10.31
C TRP A 220 -7.38 -11.51 11.62
N THR A 221 -7.27 -12.74 12.14
CA THR A 221 -7.85 -13.14 13.43
C THR A 221 -7.12 -12.45 14.58
N TYR A 222 -5.79 -12.38 14.51
CA TYR A 222 -4.99 -11.65 15.48
C TYR A 222 -5.36 -10.17 15.51
N ARG A 223 -5.46 -9.53 14.34
CA ARG A 223 -5.84 -8.12 14.22
C ARG A 223 -7.27 -7.88 14.71
N LEU A 224 -8.21 -8.78 14.38
CA LEU A 224 -9.59 -8.68 14.85
C LEU A 224 -9.67 -8.76 16.38
N ALA A 225 -8.90 -9.64 17.01
CA ALA A 225 -8.85 -9.76 18.48
C ALA A 225 -8.29 -8.49 19.15
N ARG A 226 -7.36 -7.79 18.48
CA ARG A 226 -6.76 -6.55 19.00
C ARG A 226 -7.62 -5.31 18.78
N GLU A 227 -8.31 -5.24 17.64
CA GLU A 227 -9.08 -4.06 17.22
C GLU A 227 -10.51 -4.47 16.76
N PRO A 228 -11.31 -5.10 17.61
CA PRO A 228 -12.59 -5.69 17.21
C PRO A 228 -13.57 -4.63 16.69
N LYS A 229 -13.66 -3.48 17.35
CA LYS A 229 -14.58 -2.39 16.94
C LYS A 229 -14.27 -1.83 15.55
N ARG A 230 -12.99 -1.74 15.19
CA ARG A 230 -12.54 -1.20 13.90
C ARG A 230 -12.61 -2.23 12.78
N LEU A 231 -12.30 -3.50 13.08
CA LEU A 231 -12.06 -4.52 12.07
C LEU A 231 -13.20 -5.53 11.91
N ALA A 232 -14.14 -5.64 12.86
CA ALA A 232 -15.25 -6.60 12.79
C ALA A 232 -16.06 -6.45 11.49
N ASN A 233 -16.53 -5.23 11.19
CA ASN A 233 -17.29 -4.97 9.97
C ASN A 233 -16.46 -5.26 8.71
N ARG A 234 -15.18 -4.90 8.71
CA ARG A 234 -14.27 -5.16 7.59
C ARG A 234 -14.16 -6.65 7.26
N TYR A 235 -14.06 -7.52 8.27
CA TYR A 235 -13.88 -8.96 8.05
C TYR A 235 -15.21 -9.69 7.91
N LEU A 236 -16.21 -9.39 8.75
CA LEU A 236 -17.50 -10.08 8.71
C LEU A 236 -18.28 -9.78 7.43
N TRP A 237 -18.20 -8.54 6.96
CA TRP A 237 -18.81 -8.13 5.70
C TRP A 237 -17.87 -8.37 4.52
N GLY A 238 -16.60 -8.00 4.61
CA GLY A 238 -15.66 -8.00 3.49
C GLY A 238 -15.31 -9.39 2.99
N ASN A 239 -15.11 -10.40 3.89
CA ASN A 239 -14.74 -11.73 3.45
C ASN A 239 -15.81 -12.43 2.60
N PRO A 240 -17.12 -12.42 2.97
CA PRO A 240 -18.17 -12.96 2.09
C PRO A 240 -18.24 -12.25 0.74
N GLN A 241 -18.11 -10.91 0.70
CA GLN A 241 -18.13 -10.15 -0.54
C GLN A 241 -16.92 -10.47 -1.43
N PHE A 242 -15.73 -10.63 -0.84
CA PHE A 242 -14.54 -11.10 -1.55
C PHE A 242 -14.78 -12.45 -2.23
N ILE A 243 -15.28 -13.45 -1.48
CA ILE A 243 -15.55 -14.79 -2.04
C ILE A 243 -16.55 -14.70 -3.18
N ARG A 244 -17.65 -13.94 -2.99
CA ARG A 244 -18.67 -13.73 -4.01
C ARG A 244 -18.08 -13.07 -5.28
N SER A 245 -17.25 -12.04 -5.11
CA SER A 245 -16.59 -11.35 -6.22
C SER A 245 -15.67 -12.29 -7.01
N VAL A 246 -14.84 -13.08 -6.31
CA VAL A 246 -13.94 -14.06 -6.95
C VAL A 246 -14.73 -15.13 -7.73
N VAL A 247 -15.87 -15.58 -7.20
CA VAL A 247 -16.74 -16.55 -7.91
C VAL A 247 -17.40 -15.93 -9.14
N LYS A 248 -17.88 -14.69 -9.01
CA LYS A 248 -18.58 -13.95 -10.09
C LYS A 248 -17.67 -13.62 -11.27
N HIS A 249 -16.41 -13.25 -10.99
CA HIS A 249 -15.43 -12.80 -12.00
C HIS A 249 -14.37 -13.85 -12.31
N ARG A 250 -14.75 -15.14 -12.32
CA ARG A 250 -13.85 -16.20 -12.80
C ARG A 250 -13.55 -16.02 -14.28
N PRO A 251 -12.27 -16.23 -14.71
CA PRO A 251 -11.92 -16.24 -16.14
C PRO A 251 -12.61 -17.38 -16.88
#